data_3bf6f6e2e6c9e2bb808cf6db5b54328d
#
_entry.id   3bf6f6e2e6c9e2bb808cf6db5b54328d
#
_cell.length_a   1.000
_cell.length_b   1.000
_cell.length_c   1.000
_cell.angle_alpha   90.00
_cell.angle_beta   90.00
_cell.angle_gamma   90.00
#
_symmetry.space_group_name_H-M   'P 1'
#
loop_
_entity.id
_entity.type
_entity.pdbx_description
1 polymer ?
#
loop_
_entity_poly.entity_id
_entity_poly.type
_entity_poly.pdbx_seq_one_letter_code
_entity_poly.pdbx_strand_id
1 'polypeptide(L)'
;MNPRAEHFGAEEVNLREVAFTPELLASVPAELARRYRVLPVGVSRQHLRIAIADPSDLEAIDTLHSVLQRDVELVIAEESQMEEFIPRLYPEGAREG
;
A
#
# COMPACT_ATOMS: atom_id res chain seq x y z
N MET A 1 0.10 -11.93 -19.41
CA MET A 1 1.06 -11.88 -18.34
C MET A 1 1.72 -10.52 -18.28
N ASN A 2 1.89 -10.00 -17.11
CA ASN A 2 2.45 -8.67 -16.96
C ASN A 2 3.95 -8.74 -16.79
N PRO A 3 4.73 -8.23 -17.76
CA PRO A 3 6.18 -8.32 -17.65
C PRO A 3 6.75 -7.61 -16.43
N ARG A 4 6.09 -6.53 -16.01
CA ARG A 4 6.59 -5.80 -14.85
C ARG A 4 6.48 -6.64 -13.59
N ALA A 5 5.33 -7.25 -13.35
CA ALA A 5 5.15 -8.08 -12.19
C ALA A 5 6.10 -9.25 -12.23
N GLU A 6 6.29 -9.81 -13.40
CA GLU A 6 7.18 -10.92 -13.54
C GLU A 6 8.61 -10.50 -13.26
N HIS A 7 8.99 -9.33 -13.75
CA HIS A 7 10.35 -8.83 -13.60
C HIS A 7 10.70 -8.61 -12.12
N PHE A 8 9.78 -8.05 -11.35
CA PHE A 8 10.05 -7.77 -9.95
C PHE A 8 9.63 -8.92 -9.03
N GLY A 9 9.00 -9.92 -9.58
CA GLY A 9 8.52 -11.01 -8.75
C GLY A 9 7.35 -10.62 -7.88
N ALA A 10 6.69 -9.53 -8.19
CA ALA A 10 5.58 -9.05 -7.38
C ALA A 10 4.28 -9.15 -8.16
N GLU A 11 3.21 -9.40 -7.44
CA GLU A 11 1.90 -9.50 -8.03
C GLU A 11 1.34 -8.12 -8.29
N GLU A 12 0.59 -7.96 -9.37
CA GLU A 12 -0.07 -6.71 -9.66
C GLU A 12 -1.48 -6.75 -9.15
N VAL A 13 -1.95 -5.66 -8.56
CA VAL A 13 -3.27 -5.62 -7.97
C VAL A 13 -4.08 -4.48 -8.58
N ASN A 14 -5.38 -4.70 -8.71
CA ASN A 14 -6.30 -3.67 -9.17
C ASN A 14 -7.01 -3.13 -7.93
N LEU A 15 -6.76 -1.86 -7.62
CA LEU A 15 -7.31 -1.28 -6.40
C LEU A 15 -8.83 -1.23 -6.40
N ARG A 16 -9.43 -1.21 -7.57
CA ARG A 16 -10.89 -1.17 -7.65
C ARG A 16 -11.51 -2.48 -7.17
N GLU A 17 -10.71 -3.53 -7.09
CA GLU A 17 -11.24 -4.82 -6.65
C GLU A 17 -10.89 -5.11 -5.19
N VAL A 18 -10.27 -4.19 -4.51
CA VAL A 18 -9.88 -4.38 -3.13
C VAL A 18 -10.98 -3.87 -2.20
N ALA A 19 -11.30 -4.65 -1.19
CA ALA A 19 -12.29 -4.23 -0.21
C ALA A 19 -11.57 -3.49 0.90
N PHE A 20 -11.61 -2.18 0.85
CA PHE A 20 -10.93 -1.36 1.86
C PHE A 20 -11.84 -1.19 3.07
N THR A 21 -11.53 -1.84 4.14
CA THR A 21 -12.29 -1.72 5.38
C THR A 21 -11.57 -0.79 6.33
N PRO A 22 -12.25 -0.23 7.34
CA PRO A 22 -11.55 0.61 8.31
C PRO A 22 -10.42 -0.13 9.02
N GLU A 23 -10.61 -1.42 9.25
CA GLU A 23 -9.59 -2.21 9.88
C GLU A 23 -8.36 -2.33 9.01
N LEU A 24 -8.57 -2.58 7.72
CA LEU A 24 -7.46 -2.66 6.79
C LEU A 24 -6.73 -1.33 6.70
N LEU A 25 -7.47 -0.24 6.58
CA LEU A 25 -6.86 1.07 6.44
C LEU A 25 -6.10 1.48 7.70
N ALA A 26 -6.55 1.02 8.86
CA ALA A 26 -5.88 1.35 10.10
C ALA A 26 -4.54 0.62 10.23
N SER A 27 -4.28 -0.37 9.41
CA SER A 27 -3.03 -1.10 9.49
C SER A 27 -1.85 -0.29 8.99
N VAL A 28 -2.09 0.80 8.25
CA VAL A 28 -1.02 1.68 7.76
C VAL A 28 -1.35 3.10 8.18
N PRO A 29 -0.45 3.80 8.85
CA PRO A 29 -0.72 5.19 9.22
C PRO A 29 -0.94 6.06 7.98
N ALA A 30 -1.89 6.98 8.09
CA ALA A 30 -2.25 7.82 6.96
C ALA A 30 -1.05 8.61 6.45
N GLU A 31 -0.20 9.03 7.35
CA GLU A 31 0.96 9.80 6.96
C GLU A 31 1.90 8.98 6.08
N LEU A 32 2.08 7.71 6.40
CA LEU A 32 2.91 6.85 5.57
C LEU A 32 2.27 6.62 4.21
N ALA A 33 0.96 6.39 4.20
CA ALA A 33 0.26 6.12 2.96
C ALA A 33 0.41 7.30 2.00
N ARG A 34 0.23 8.50 2.51
CA ARG A 34 0.32 9.68 1.66
C ARG A 34 1.75 10.01 1.27
N ARG A 35 2.68 9.84 2.20
CA ARG A 35 4.04 10.23 1.95
C ARG A 35 4.73 9.31 0.96
N TYR A 36 4.52 8.03 1.12
CA TYR A 36 5.21 7.05 0.29
C TYR A 36 4.34 6.45 -0.79
N ARG A 37 3.08 6.88 -0.86
CA ARG A 37 2.17 6.39 -1.90
C ARG A 37 2.01 4.89 -1.82
N VAL A 38 1.57 4.41 -0.68
CA VAL A 38 1.33 3.00 -0.47
C VAL A 38 -0.07 2.83 0.11
N LEU A 39 -0.66 1.66 -0.13
CA LEU A 39 -1.99 1.35 0.38
C LEU A 39 -2.04 -0.09 0.85
N PRO A 40 -2.64 -0.35 2.02
CA PRO A 40 -2.81 -1.73 2.44
C PRO A 40 -3.93 -2.36 1.64
N VAL A 41 -3.67 -3.55 1.10
CA VAL A 41 -4.66 -4.23 0.28
C VAL A 41 -5.06 -5.58 0.87
N GLY A 42 -4.40 -6.04 1.91
CA GLY A 42 -4.76 -7.28 2.56
C GLY A 42 -4.05 -7.39 3.89
N VAL A 43 -4.75 -7.87 4.92
CA VAL A 43 -4.13 -8.01 6.23
C VAL A 43 -4.49 -9.38 6.77
N SER A 44 -3.51 -10.04 7.36
CA SER A 44 -3.72 -11.27 8.07
C SER A 44 -2.95 -11.16 9.37
N ARG A 45 -2.92 -12.21 10.15
CA ARG A 45 -2.29 -12.14 11.46
C ARG A 45 -0.84 -11.75 11.39
N GLN A 46 -0.13 -12.28 10.42
CA GLN A 46 1.31 -12.08 10.36
C GLN A 46 1.76 -11.34 9.15
N HIS A 47 0.90 -11.21 8.17
CA HIS A 47 1.29 -10.61 6.91
C HIS A 47 0.45 -9.40 6.61
N LEU A 48 1.05 -8.43 5.97
CA LEU A 48 0.35 -7.25 5.50
C LEU A 48 0.73 -7.07 4.04
N ARG A 49 -0.27 -7.09 3.16
CA ARG A 49 -0.03 -6.86 1.74
C ARG A 49 -0.21 -5.39 1.46
N ILE A 50 0.80 -4.79 0.88
CA ILE A 50 0.80 -3.35 0.62
C ILE A 50 1.06 -3.11 -0.85
N ALA A 51 0.21 -2.28 -1.46
CA ALA A 51 0.37 -1.88 -2.85
C ALA A 51 1.28 -0.67 -2.93
N ILE A 52 2.18 -0.70 -3.88
CA ILE A 52 3.12 0.38 -4.09
C ILE A 52 3.25 0.58 -5.59
N ALA A 53 3.34 1.84 -6.01
CA ALA A 53 3.46 2.12 -7.43
C ALA A 53 4.89 1.94 -7.91
N ASP A 54 5.86 2.23 -7.07
CA ASP A 54 7.26 2.16 -7.45
C ASP A 54 7.99 1.16 -6.57
N PRO A 55 8.14 -0.08 -7.00
CA PRO A 55 8.79 -1.08 -6.17
C PRO A 55 10.28 -0.86 -5.99
N SER A 56 10.87 0.10 -6.67
CA SER A 56 12.28 0.40 -6.48
C SER A 56 12.50 1.45 -5.39
N ASP A 57 11.44 1.94 -4.76
CA ASP A 57 11.57 2.94 -3.71
C ASP A 57 11.97 2.25 -2.42
N LEU A 58 13.27 2.08 -2.24
CA LEU A 58 13.78 1.34 -1.09
C LEU A 58 13.55 2.05 0.22
N GLU A 59 13.51 3.37 0.19
CA GLU A 59 13.23 4.12 1.42
C GLU A 59 11.83 3.82 1.94
N ALA A 60 10.87 3.77 1.04
CA ALA A 60 9.51 3.45 1.44
C ALA A 60 9.44 2.04 2.00
N ILE A 61 10.09 1.09 1.35
CA ILE A 61 10.07 -0.29 1.78
C ILE A 61 10.70 -0.43 3.16
N ASP A 62 11.86 0.18 3.36
CA ASP A 62 12.53 0.11 4.64
C ASP A 62 11.70 0.74 5.74
N THR A 63 11.07 1.86 5.45
CA THR A 63 10.24 2.55 6.44
C THR A 63 9.03 1.69 6.82
N LEU A 64 8.41 1.05 5.83
CA LEU A 64 7.27 0.20 6.12
C LEU A 64 7.65 -0.96 7.03
N HIS A 65 8.77 -1.60 6.74
CA HIS A 65 9.22 -2.71 7.57
C HIS A 65 9.52 -2.24 9.00
N SER A 66 10.13 -1.07 9.12
CA SER A 66 10.52 -0.55 10.42
C SER A 66 9.31 -0.14 11.25
N VAL A 67 8.34 0.53 10.62
CA VAL A 67 7.21 1.08 11.36
C VAL A 67 6.17 0.02 11.65
N LEU A 68 5.88 -0.84 10.68
CA LEU A 68 4.77 -1.77 10.82
C LEU A 68 5.12 -3.02 11.60
N GLN A 69 6.39 -3.39 11.59
CA GLN A 69 6.86 -4.53 12.39
C GLN A 69 6.08 -5.80 12.09
N ARG A 70 5.75 -6.00 10.84
CA ARG A 70 5.08 -7.19 10.37
C ARG A 70 5.74 -7.61 9.10
N ASP A 71 5.51 -8.83 8.69
CA ASP A 71 5.94 -9.26 7.39
C ASP A 71 5.11 -8.51 6.35
N VAL A 72 5.78 -7.79 5.49
CA VAL A 72 5.12 -7.00 4.46
C VAL A 72 5.36 -7.65 3.12
N GLU A 73 4.27 -7.91 2.41
CA GLU A 73 4.35 -8.43 1.06
C GLU A 73 3.95 -7.30 0.14
N LEU A 74 4.83 -6.93 -0.78
CA LEU A 74 4.56 -5.83 -1.68
C LEU A 74 3.88 -6.33 -2.93
N VAL A 75 2.86 -5.60 -3.37
CA VAL A 75 2.23 -5.84 -4.66
C VAL A 75 2.25 -4.52 -5.41
N ILE A 76 2.13 -4.57 -6.72
CA ILE A 76 2.26 -3.38 -7.54
C ILE A 76 0.89 -2.90 -7.96
N ALA A 77 0.64 -1.60 -7.80
CA ALA A 77 -0.59 -0.99 -8.27
C ALA A 77 -0.23 0.11 -9.25
N GLU A 78 -1.16 0.40 -10.14
CA GLU A 78 -0.96 1.45 -11.11
C GLU A 78 -0.88 2.79 -10.43
N GLU A 79 0.04 3.63 -10.87
CA GLU A 79 0.24 4.92 -10.23
C GLU A 79 -1.03 5.78 -10.29
N SER A 80 -1.74 5.74 -11.39
CA SER A 80 -2.97 6.52 -11.51
C SER A 80 -4.01 6.06 -10.50
N GLN A 81 -4.08 4.77 -10.21
CA GLN A 81 -4.99 4.28 -9.20
C GLN A 81 -4.55 4.73 -7.81
N MET A 82 -3.25 4.72 -7.55
CA MET A 82 -2.76 5.20 -6.27
C MET A 82 -3.12 6.66 -6.07
N GLU A 83 -2.95 7.47 -7.09
CA GLU A 83 -3.28 8.89 -7.00
C GLU A 83 -4.76 9.13 -6.81
N GLU A 84 -5.58 8.24 -7.32
CA GLU A 84 -7.02 8.37 -7.16
C GLU A 84 -7.48 7.91 -5.77
N PHE A 85 -6.93 6.78 -5.30
CA PHE A 85 -7.45 6.14 -4.10
C PHE A 85 -6.87 6.69 -2.81
N ILE A 86 -5.59 7.08 -2.81
CA ILE A 86 -4.97 7.54 -1.57
C ILE A 86 -5.72 8.73 -0.96
N PRO A 87 -6.05 9.79 -1.71
CA PRO A 87 -6.74 10.90 -1.09
C PRO A 87 -8.17 10.57 -0.66
N ARG A 88 -8.76 9.55 -1.26
CA ARG A 88 -10.09 9.15 -0.84
C ARG A 88 -10.06 8.36 0.45
N LEU A 89 -9.07 7.48 0.58
CA LEU A 89 -8.99 6.57 1.72
C LEU A 89 -8.28 7.21 2.89
N TYR A 90 -7.34 8.10 2.63
CA TYR A 90 -6.59 8.82 3.65
C TYR A 90 -6.63 10.31 3.35
N PRO A 91 -7.77 10.96 3.51
CA PRO A 91 -7.87 12.36 3.13
C PRO A 91 -7.03 13.25 4.00
N GLU A 92 -6.46 14.25 3.36
CA GLU A 92 -5.63 15.18 4.06
C GLU A 92 -6.46 15.98 5.04
N GLY A 93 -5.97 16.18 6.24
CA GLY A 93 -6.69 16.93 7.24
C GLY A 93 -7.75 16.15 8.00
N ALA A 94 -7.98 14.91 7.56
CA ALA A 94 -8.98 14.13 8.26
C ALA A 94 -8.33 13.34 9.36
N ARG A 95 -7.74 13.99 10.32
CA ARG A 95 -7.17 13.19 11.32
C ARG A 95 -8.05 13.25 12.44
N GLU A 96 -8.08 12.41 13.21
CA GLU A 96 -8.85 12.39 14.22
C GLU A 96 -8.31 12.85 15.21
N GLY A 97 -8.53 13.50 15.53
CA GLY A 97 -7.95 14.31 16.56
C GLY A 97 -7.55 13.59 17.54
#